data_9557fe10169799616379b4e6bbde4dfb
#
_entry.id   9557fe10169799616379b4e6bbde4dfb
#
_cell.length_a   1.000
_cell.length_b   1.000
_cell.length_c   1.000
_cell.angle_alpha   90.00
_cell.angle_beta   90.00
_cell.angle_gamma   90.00
#
_symmetry.space_group_name_H-M   'P 1'
#
loop_
_entity.id
_entity.type
_entity.pdbx_description
1 polymer ?
#
loop_
_entity_poly.entity_id
_entity_poly.type
_entity_poly.pdbx_seq_one_letter_code
_entity_poly.pdbx_strand_id
1 'polypeptide(L)'
;MVQGGAEFRDRYFRQRLESGGDLDWAGLWTTPFLGPLREAGVRTVLELGCGTGNDAARLAAEGYAVTATDLSREAIGRARARFGSLARFLVADITRPLPFTDGSFDAVMSNVAMHMFPDSVTRTAVAEVTRLVRADGLFLFHVNSLQDRPLCARNLPARELEPDYVAEASGQTVHFFSEEYLRELLAGWQRVELEPVLVPHRKAGEPVEHVWRGIARR
;
A
#
# COMPACT_ATOMS: atom_id res chain seq x y z
N MET A 1 -3.67 11.16 -17.69
CA MET A 1 -4.38 11.28 -16.41
C MET A 1 -4.56 9.88 -15.88
N VAL A 2 -4.02 9.57 -14.71
CA VAL A 2 -4.19 8.27 -14.05
C VAL A 2 -5.69 8.09 -13.81
N GLN A 3 -6.32 7.11 -14.48
CA GLN A 3 -7.70 6.72 -14.23
C GLN A 3 -7.74 6.04 -12.87
N GLY A 4 -8.10 6.76 -11.85
CA GLY A 4 -8.11 6.33 -10.45
C GLY A 4 -8.17 7.52 -9.51
N GLY A 5 -8.71 8.65 -9.99
CA GLY A 5 -8.84 9.86 -9.20
C GLY A 5 -9.67 9.67 -7.93
N ALA A 6 -9.65 10.65 -7.04
CA ALA A 6 -10.34 10.63 -5.75
C ALA A 6 -11.80 10.19 -5.83
N GLU A 7 -12.53 10.62 -6.86
CA GLU A 7 -13.94 10.23 -7.08
C GLU A 7 -14.14 8.74 -7.34
N PHE A 8 -13.21 8.10 -8.09
CA PHE A 8 -13.24 6.65 -8.31
C PHE A 8 -13.01 5.91 -6.99
N ARG A 9 -12.03 6.33 -6.21
CA ARG A 9 -11.70 5.72 -4.91
C ARG A 9 -12.83 5.92 -3.89
N ASP A 10 -13.44 7.10 -3.83
CA ASP A 10 -14.60 7.34 -2.97
C ASP A 10 -15.78 6.43 -3.35
N ARG A 11 -16.07 6.25 -4.64
CA ARG A 11 -17.10 5.33 -5.12
C ARG A 11 -16.76 3.88 -4.77
N TYR A 12 -15.51 3.45 -4.98
CA TYR A 12 -15.04 2.12 -4.63
C TYR A 12 -15.26 1.80 -3.14
N PHE A 13 -14.83 2.68 -2.25
CA PHE A 13 -15.02 2.48 -0.82
C PHE A 13 -16.49 2.48 -0.42
N ARG A 14 -17.30 3.38 -0.97
CA ARG A 14 -18.73 3.43 -0.71
C ARG A 14 -19.41 2.12 -1.09
N GLN A 15 -19.24 1.64 -2.30
CA GLN A 15 -19.82 0.37 -2.76
C GLN A 15 -19.38 -0.82 -1.93
N ARG A 16 -18.08 -0.89 -1.60
CA ARG A 16 -17.51 -1.98 -0.81
C ARG A 16 -18.10 -2.04 0.60
N LEU A 17 -18.32 -0.90 1.21
CA LEU A 17 -18.86 -0.80 2.56
C LEU A 17 -20.38 -1.06 2.61
N GLU A 18 -21.11 -0.67 1.57
CA GLU A 18 -22.53 -1.01 1.41
C GLU A 18 -22.73 -2.52 1.24
N SER A 19 -21.78 -3.23 0.64
CA SER A 19 -21.81 -4.69 0.49
C SER A 19 -21.35 -5.49 1.71
N GLY A 20 -21.06 -4.84 2.85
CA GLY A 20 -20.59 -5.51 4.07
C GLY A 20 -19.12 -6.01 4.00
N GLY A 21 -18.37 -5.56 3.02
CA GLY A 21 -17.02 -6.04 2.70
C GLY A 21 -15.90 -5.44 3.55
N ASP A 22 -16.16 -5.04 4.78
CA ASP A 22 -15.13 -4.55 5.71
C ASP A 22 -14.38 -5.75 6.33
N LEU A 23 -13.53 -6.38 5.54
CA LEU A 23 -12.70 -7.48 6.00
C LEU A 23 -11.58 -6.91 6.87
N ASP A 24 -11.41 -7.48 8.06
CA ASP A 24 -10.29 -7.19 8.95
C ASP A 24 -9.01 -7.84 8.41
N TRP A 25 -8.33 -7.13 7.51
CA TRP A 25 -7.06 -7.56 6.92
C TRP A 25 -5.84 -7.08 7.72
N ALA A 26 -6.02 -6.31 8.79
CA ALA A 26 -4.93 -5.74 9.58
C ALA A 26 -3.93 -6.80 10.08
N GLY A 27 -4.44 -7.96 10.50
CA GLY A 27 -3.60 -9.07 10.92
C GLY A 27 -2.76 -9.66 9.78
N LEU A 28 -3.27 -9.67 8.58
CA LEU A 28 -2.59 -10.25 7.42
C LEU A 28 -1.40 -9.39 6.96
N TRP A 29 -1.62 -8.08 6.82
CA TRP A 29 -0.61 -7.19 6.24
C TRP A 29 0.38 -6.66 7.26
N THR A 30 -0.06 -6.32 8.45
CA THR A 30 0.72 -5.64 9.48
C THR A 30 1.55 -6.61 10.33
N THR A 31 1.01 -7.78 10.66
CA THR A 31 1.65 -8.73 11.59
C THR A 31 3.07 -9.13 11.18
N PRO A 32 3.37 -9.42 9.89
CA PRO A 32 4.73 -9.78 9.48
C PRO A 32 5.77 -8.68 9.72
N PHE A 33 5.34 -7.42 9.80
CA PHE A 33 6.22 -6.27 9.97
C PHE A 33 6.49 -5.88 11.42
N LEU A 34 5.72 -6.42 12.38
CA LEU A 34 5.84 -6.03 13.79
C LEU A 34 7.22 -6.39 14.40
N GLY A 35 7.79 -7.54 14.01
CA GLY A 35 9.15 -7.94 14.40
C GLY A 35 10.19 -6.94 13.91
N PRO A 36 10.33 -6.77 12.58
CA PRO A 36 11.24 -5.81 11.98
C PRO A 36 11.10 -4.38 12.50
N LEU A 37 9.88 -3.89 12.73
CA LEU A 37 9.64 -2.57 13.31
C LEU A 37 10.21 -2.45 14.73
N ARG A 38 10.01 -3.47 15.58
CA ARG A 38 10.54 -3.50 16.96
C ARG A 38 12.06 -3.58 16.98
N GLU A 39 12.65 -4.47 16.17
CA GLU A 39 14.09 -4.64 16.07
C GLU A 39 14.81 -3.37 15.59
N ALA A 40 14.18 -2.61 14.69
CA ALA A 40 14.70 -1.33 14.22
C ALA A 40 14.43 -0.15 15.18
N GLY A 41 13.76 -0.38 16.30
CA GLY A 41 13.43 0.67 17.26
C GLY A 41 12.52 1.77 16.72
N VAL A 42 11.64 1.41 15.75
CA VAL A 42 10.69 2.33 15.13
C VAL A 42 9.74 2.90 16.18
N ARG A 43 9.43 4.18 16.07
CA ARG A 43 8.43 4.88 16.89
C ARG A 43 7.36 5.55 16.07
N THR A 44 7.74 6.11 14.91
CA THR A 44 6.84 6.85 14.02
C THR A 44 6.66 6.10 12.70
N VAL A 45 5.41 5.90 12.29
CA VAL A 45 5.06 5.21 11.05
C VAL A 45 4.16 6.10 10.20
N LEU A 46 4.49 6.24 8.92
CA LEU A 46 3.59 6.78 7.90
C LEU A 46 3.01 5.62 7.10
N GLU A 47 1.68 5.51 7.05
CA GLU A 47 0.99 4.56 6.17
C GLU A 47 0.45 5.28 4.93
N LEU A 48 0.78 4.75 3.76
CA LEU A 48 0.35 5.25 2.45
C LEU A 48 -0.74 4.34 1.87
N GLY A 49 -1.91 4.92 1.57
CA GLY A 49 -3.06 4.16 1.07
C GLY A 49 -3.77 3.36 2.17
N CYS A 50 -4.01 3.98 3.32
CA CYS A 50 -4.53 3.29 4.51
C CYS A 50 -5.98 2.80 4.40
N GLY A 51 -6.72 3.19 3.36
CA GLY A 51 -8.13 2.86 3.22
C GLY A 51 -8.94 3.25 4.48
N THR A 52 -9.66 2.31 5.05
CA THR A 52 -10.50 2.51 6.25
C THR A 52 -9.71 2.46 7.57
N GLY A 53 -8.37 2.38 7.52
CA GLY A 53 -7.48 2.60 8.67
C GLY A 53 -7.24 1.40 9.57
N ASN A 54 -7.54 0.18 9.13
CA ASN A 54 -7.38 -1.03 9.97
C ASN A 54 -5.89 -1.29 10.32
N ASP A 55 -4.98 -1.19 9.34
CA ASP A 55 -3.54 -1.38 9.56
C ASP A 55 -2.96 -0.26 10.45
N ALA A 56 -3.36 1.00 10.22
CA ALA A 56 -2.98 2.12 11.09
C ALA A 56 -3.42 1.89 12.53
N ALA A 57 -4.66 1.45 12.73
CA ALA A 57 -5.21 1.17 14.06
C ALA A 57 -4.45 0.02 14.73
N ARG A 58 -4.10 -1.03 13.97
CA ARG A 58 -3.29 -2.15 14.48
C ARG A 58 -1.92 -1.68 14.94
N LEU A 59 -1.22 -0.90 14.10
CA LEU A 59 0.10 -0.35 14.47
C LEU A 59 0.01 0.56 15.71
N ALA A 60 -1.01 1.41 15.77
CA ALA A 60 -1.22 2.28 16.93
C ALA A 60 -1.47 1.49 18.22
N ALA A 61 -2.22 0.38 18.15
CA ALA A 61 -2.43 -0.53 19.27
C ALA A 61 -1.14 -1.23 19.74
N GLU A 62 -0.15 -1.40 18.85
CA GLU A 62 1.20 -1.89 19.20
C GLU A 62 2.12 -0.78 19.77
N GLY A 63 1.62 0.45 19.89
CA GLY A 63 2.33 1.57 20.51
C GLY A 63 3.09 2.50 19.56
N TYR A 64 2.92 2.34 18.23
CA TYR A 64 3.52 3.25 17.25
C TYR A 64 2.72 4.56 17.12
N ALA A 65 3.42 5.68 16.94
CA ALA A 65 2.81 6.94 16.55
C ALA A 65 2.54 6.92 15.04
N VAL A 66 1.28 6.72 14.64
CA VAL A 66 0.89 6.50 13.25
C VAL A 66 0.26 7.74 12.63
N THR A 67 0.79 8.13 11.46
CA THR A 67 0.13 9.00 10.50
C THR A 67 -0.28 8.16 9.29
N ALA A 68 -1.55 8.20 8.90
CA ALA A 68 -2.09 7.37 7.83
C ALA A 68 -2.75 8.25 6.75
N THR A 69 -2.47 7.96 5.49
CA THR A 69 -2.95 8.76 4.36
C THR A 69 -3.69 7.91 3.35
N ASP A 70 -4.74 8.47 2.76
CA ASP A 70 -5.44 7.90 1.60
C ASP A 70 -5.96 9.03 0.71
N LEU A 71 -6.13 8.76 -0.58
CA LEU A 71 -6.69 9.70 -1.54
C LEU A 71 -8.21 9.88 -1.32
N SER A 72 -8.90 8.85 -0.84
CA SER A 72 -10.34 8.82 -0.63
C SER A 72 -10.75 9.57 0.64
N ARG A 73 -11.56 10.61 0.45
CA ARG A 73 -12.20 11.34 1.57
C ARG A 73 -13.18 10.44 2.33
N GLU A 74 -13.88 9.55 1.62
CA GLU A 74 -14.81 8.59 2.19
C GLU A 74 -14.08 7.61 3.12
N ALA A 75 -12.98 7.02 2.65
CA ALA A 75 -12.16 6.11 3.44
C ALA A 75 -11.60 6.80 4.70
N ILE A 76 -11.03 7.99 4.55
CA ILE A 76 -10.49 8.76 5.68
C ILE A 76 -11.59 9.20 6.66
N GLY A 77 -12.76 9.57 6.16
CA GLY A 77 -13.92 9.89 7.01
C GLY A 77 -14.28 8.70 7.93
N ARG A 78 -14.32 7.51 7.39
CA ARG A 78 -14.60 6.27 8.14
C ARG A 78 -13.47 5.88 9.08
N ALA A 79 -12.20 5.99 8.63
CA ALA A 79 -11.04 5.74 9.48
C ALA A 79 -11.04 6.66 10.71
N ARG A 80 -11.33 7.95 10.52
CA ARG A 80 -11.48 8.90 11.63
C ARG A 80 -12.63 8.57 12.56
N ALA A 81 -13.78 8.18 12.04
CA ALA A 81 -14.94 7.82 12.85
C ALA A 81 -14.68 6.58 13.72
N ARG A 82 -13.93 5.59 13.20
CA ARG A 82 -13.62 4.35 13.92
C ARG A 82 -12.40 4.45 14.82
N PHE A 83 -11.37 5.13 14.39
CA PHE A 83 -10.02 5.05 14.96
C PHE A 83 -9.36 6.41 15.22
N GLY A 84 -10.11 7.51 15.14
CA GLY A 84 -9.54 8.87 15.17
C GLY A 84 -8.78 9.23 16.45
N SER A 85 -9.00 8.49 17.55
CA SER A 85 -8.23 8.63 18.78
C SER A 85 -6.92 7.85 18.81
N LEU A 86 -6.72 6.93 17.88
CA LEU A 86 -5.55 6.04 17.83
C LEU A 86 -4.47 6.55 16.90
N ALA A 87 -4.84 7.09 15.73
CA ALA A 87 -3.92 7.50 14.67
C ALA A 87 -4.34 8.81 14.02
N ARG A 88 -3.40 9.49 13.37
CA ARG A 88 -3.66 10.70 12.60
C ARG A 88 -3.99 10.34 11.16
N PHE A 89 -5.24 10.57 10.71
CA PHE A 89 -5.71 10.28 9.37
C PHE A 89 -5.79 11.54 8.50
N LEU A 90 -5.21 11.52 7.29
CA LEU A 90 -5.14 12.65 6.39
C LEU A 90 -5.55 12.24 4.96
N VAL A 91 -6.30 13.10 4.28
CA VAL A 91 -6.50 12.96 2.84
C VAL A 91 -5.26 13.47 2.15
N ALA A 92 -4.57 12.59 1.40
CA ALA A 92 -3.37 12.94 0.64
C ALA A 92 -3.21 12.06 -0.60
N ASP A 93 -2.61 12.63 -1.62
CA ASP A 93 -2.30 11.98 -2.89
C ASP A 93 -0.81 11.59 -2.89
N ILE A 94 -0.52 10.30 -2.80
CA ILE A 94 0.85 9.76 -2.78
C ILE A 94 1.59 9.91 -4.11
N THR A 95 0.90 10.33 -5.16
CA THR A 95 1.53 10.65 -6.46
C THR A 95 2.09 12.08 -6.51
N ARG A 96 1.98 12.83 -5.41
CA ARG A 96 2.44 14.20 -5.25
C ARG A 96 3.30 14.32 -3.99
N PRO A 97 4.16 15.37 -3.89
CA PRO A 97 4.88 15.64 -2.65
C PRO A 97 3.93 15.75 -1.45
N LEU A 98 4.20 14.97 -0.42
CA LEU A 98 3.41 14.96 0.81
C LEU A 98 3.87 16.09 1.76
N PRO A 99 2.97 16.65 2.57
CA PRO A 99 3.26 17.82 3.41
C PRO A 99 4.03 17.43 4.69
N PHE A 100 5.10 16.66 4.53
CA PHE A 100 5.98 16.24 5.62
C PHE A 100 7.42 16.59 5.30
N THR A 101 8.22 16.86 6.33
CA THR A 101 9.64 17.14 6.21
C THR A 101 10.43 15.87 5.86
N ASP A 102 11.60 16.06 5.26
CA ASP A 102 12.52 14.97 4.94
C ASP A 102 12.93 14.20 6.20
N GLY A 103 12.98 12.89 6.12
CA GLY A 103 13.40 12.03 7.21
C GLY A 103 12.51 12.10 8.46
N SER A 104 11.25 12.49 8.32
CA SER A 104 10.34 12.69 9.47
C SER A 104 9.72 11.42 10.04
N PHE A 105 9.91 10.29 9.36
CA PHE A 105 9.38 9.00 9.81
C PHE A 105 10.48 7.94 9.98
N ASP A 106 10.37 7.14 11.05
CA ASP A 106 11.24 5.97 11.24
C ASP A 106 10.91 4.86 10.24
N ALA A 107 9.63 4.73 9.89
CA ALA A 107 9.19 3.80 8.86
C ALA A 107 8.07 4.38 8.00
N VAL A 108 8.03 3.98 6.73
CA VAL A 108 6.90 4.16 5.82
C VAL A 108 6.36 2.79 5.47
N MET A 109 5.03 2.63 5.46
CA MET A 109 4.36 1.40 5.09
C MET A 109 3.37 1.65 3.95
N SER A 110 3.28 0.71 3.01
CA SER A 110 2.28 0.73 1.93
C SER A 110 1.79 -0.69 1.62
N ASN A 111 0.58 -1.00 2.04
CA ASN A 111 -0.03 -2.30 1.79
C ASN A 111 -0.99 -2.23 0.60
N VAL A 112 -0.64 -2.93 -0.49
CA VAL A 112 -1.45 -3.06 -1.71
C VAL A 112 -2.05 -1.75 -2.25
N ALA A 113 -1.27 -0.65 -2.17
CA ALA A 113 -1.66 0.65 -2.71
C ALA A 113 -0.78 1.08 -3.89
N MET A 114 0.52 0.80 -3.86
CA MET A 114 1.47 1.25 -4.90
C MET A 114 1.29 0.52 -6.24
N HIS A 115 0.68 -0.66 -6.25
CA HIS A 115 0.39 -1.41 -7.47
C HIS A 115 -0.68 -0.77 -8.36
N MET A 116 -1.26 0.35 -7.97
CA MET A 116 -2.28 1.04 -8.78
C MET A 116 -1.70 2.00 -9.82
N PHE A 117 -0.40 2.19 -9.83
CA PHE A 117 0.26 3.24 -10.60
C PHE A 117 1.12 2.68 -11.74
N PRO A 118 1.24 3.43 -12.87
CA PRO A 118 2.20 3.12 -13.92
C PRO A 118 3.63 3.32 -13.43
N ASP A 119 4.61 2.82 -14.17
CA ASP A 119 6.04 2.85 -13.80
C ASP A 119 6.51 4.25 -13.36
N SER A 120 6.26 5.27 -14.16
CA SER A 120 6.73 6.63 -13.87
C SER A 120 6.20 7.19 -12.55
N VAL A 121 4.94 6.89 -12.22
CA VAL A 121 4.29 7.32 -10.97
C VAL A 121 4.79 6.49 -9.80
N THR A 122 4.98 5.18 -10.00
CA THR A 122 5.56 4.29 -8.98
C THR A 122 6.96 4.75 -8.58
N ARG A 123 7.83 5.09 -9.54
CA ARG A 123 9.17 5.65 -9.27
C ARG A 123 9.11 6.97 -8.48
N THR A 124 8.18 7.85 -8.84
CA THR A 124 7.97 9.11 -8.10
C THR A 124 7.53 8.84 -6.66
N ALA A 125 6.60 7.91 -6.45
CA ALA A 125 6.13 7.54 -5.12
C ALA A 125 7.25 6.91 -4.26
N VAL A 126 8.11 6.04 -4.85
CA VAL A 126 9.27 5.47 -4.15
C VAL A 126 10.32 6.54 -3.82
N ALA A 127 10.55 7.51 -4.71
CA ALA A 127 11.42 8.64 -4.41
C ALA A 127 10.88 9.48 -3.23
N GLU A 128 9.57 9.70 -3.18
CA GLU A 128 8.93 10.38 -2.05
C GLU A 128 9.04 9.57 -0.74
N VAL A 129 8.82 8.27 -0.79
CA VAL A 129 9.09 7.38 0.35
C VAL A 129 10.53 7.53 0.82
N THR A 130 11.49 7.52 -0.11
CA THR A 130 12.91 7.70 0.22
C THR A 130 13.16 9.05 0.88
N ARG A 131 12.52 10.12 0.45
CA ARG A 131 12.62 11.43 1.09
C ARG A 131 12.11 11.42 2.53
N LEU A 132 10.97 10.77 2.77
CA LEU A 132 10.24 10.79 4.05
C LEU A 132 10.82 9.88 5.12
N VAL A 133 11.41 8.75 4.72
CA VAL A 133 12.08 7.82 5.64
C VAL A 133 13.40 8.43 6.10
N ARG A 134 13.67 8.43 7.42
CA ARG A 134 14.99 8.86 7.94
C ARG A 134 16.13 7.93 7.51
N ALA A 135 17.36 8.36 7.69
CA ALA A 135 18.52 7.47 7.56
C ALA A 135 18.36 6.25 8.50
N ASP A 136 18.72 5.06 8.01
CA ASP A 136 18.54 3.76 8.68
C ASP A 136 17.07 3.38 8.98
N GLY A 137 16.10 4.15 8.47
CA GLY A 137 14.68 3.84 8.58
C GLY A 137 14.22 2.76 7.61
N LEU A 138 12.94 2.36 7.72
CA LEU A 138 12.38 1.23 6.98
C LEU A 138 11.31 1.66 5.98
N PHE A 139 11.28 1.01 4.83
CA PHE A 139 10.13 0.94 3.95
C PHE A 139 9.58 -0.48 3.93
N LEU A 140 8.30 -0.63 4.24
CA LEU A 140 7.59 -1.90 4.39
C LEU A 140 6.43 -1.91 3.40
N PHE A 141 6.32 -2.95 2.56
CA PHE A 141 5.28 -2.91 1.54
C PHE A 141 4.79 -4.30 1.11
N HIS A 142 3.57 -4.31 0.57
CA HIS A 142 3.06 -5.41 -0.23
C HIS A 142 2.60 -4.88 -1.58
N VAL A 143 2.98 -5.57 -2.65
CA VAL A 143 2.57 -5.26 -4.03
C VAL A 143 2.26 -6.55 -4.79
N ASN A 144 1.40 -6.48 -5.80
CA ASN A 144 1.04 -7.63 -6.62
C ASN A 144 2.26 -8.18 -7.36
N SER A 145 2.46 -9.48 -7.29
CA SER A 145 3.51 -10.16 -8.04
C SER A 145 3.12 -10.35 -9.50
N LEU A 146 4.12 -10.33 -10.38
CA LEU A 146 3.95 -10.70 -11.80
C LEU A 146 3.36 -12.12 -11.96
N GLN A 147 3.54 -13.01 -10.99
CA GLN A 147 2.94 -14.34 -10.98
C GLN A 147 1.41 -14.32 -10.87
N ASP A 148 0.83 -13.23 -10.36
CA ASP A 148 -0.62 -13.07 -10.26
C ASP A 148 -1.29 -12.63 -11.58
N ARG A 149 -0.52 -12.10 -12.52
CA ARG A 149 -1.01 -11.61 -13.83
C ARG A 149 -1.85 -12.62 -14.61
N PRO A 150 -1.46 -13.92 -14.72
CA PRO A 150 -2.28 -14.92 -15.42
C PRO A 150 -3.63 -15.20 -14.74
N LEU A 151 -3.72 -15.02 -13.42
CA LEU A 151 -4.96 -15.22 -12.67
C LEU A 151 -5.93 -14.06 -12.91
N CYS A 152 -5.44 -12.82 -12.92
CA CYS A 152 -6.23 -11.64 -13.26
C CYS A 152 -6.76 -11.69 -14.71
N ALA A 153 -5.95 -12.17 -15.65
CA ALA A 153 -6.36 -12.29 -17.06
C ALA A 153 -7.47 -13.34 -17.32
N ARG A 154 -7.66 -14.30 -16.43
CA ARG A 154 -8.71 -15.34 -16.58
C ARG A 154 -10.11 -14.83 -16.31
N ASN A 155 -10.25 -13.79 -15.52
CA ASN A 155 -11.55 -13.37 -15.00
C ASN A 155 -12.13 -12.13 -15.70
N LEU A 156 -11.30 -11.32 -16.39
CA LEU A 156 -11.77 -10.09 -17.04
C LEU A 156 -10.90 -9.75 -18.25
N PRO A 157 -11.47 -9.22 -19.34
CA PRO A 157 -10.67 -8.65 -20.42
C PRO A 157 -9.91 -7.45 -19.88
N ALA A 158 -8.63 -7.64 -19.58
CA ALA A 158 -7.73 -6.58 -19.16
C ALA A 158 -7.05 -5.98 -20.39
N ARG A 159 -6.94 -4.65 -20.44
CA ARG A 159 -6.19 -3.95 -21.49
C ARG A 159 -4.82 -3.56 -20.94
N GLU A 160 -3.77 -4.03 -21.57
CA GLU A 160 -2.40 -3.59 -21.25
C GLU A 160 -2.23 -2.11 -21.63
N LEU A 161 -1.73 -1.32 -20.68
CA LEU A 161 -1.45 0.11 -20.83
C LEU A 161 0.05 0.37 -21.00
N GLU A 162 0.86 -0.34 -20.22
CA GLU A 162 2.33 -0.38 -20.24
C GLU A 162 2.75 -1.82 -19.91
N PRO A 163 4.01 -2.22 -20.10
CA PRO A 163 4.49 -3.53 -19.64
C PRO A 163 4.10 -3.79 -18.17
N ASP A 164 3.41 -4.91 -17.94
CA ASP A 164 2.94 -5.35 -16.62
C ASP A 164 1.96 -4.41 -15.89
N TYR A 165 1.45 -3.37 -16.57
CA TYR A 165 0.43 -2.46 -16.09
C TYR A 165 -0.84 -2.53 -16.92
N VAL A 166 -1.93 -2.95 -16.31
CA VAL A 166 -3.19 -3.25 -17.00
C VAL A 166 -4.35 -2.43 -16.45
N ALA A 167 -5.35 -2.16 -17.30
CA ALA A 167 -6.65 -1.68 -16.88
C ALA A 167 -7.64 -2.84 -16.90
N GLU A 168 -8.31 -3.10 -15.79
CA GLU A 168 -9.39 -4.06 -15.67
C GLU A 168 -10.71 -3.51 -16.21
N ALA A 169 -11.67 -4.39 -16.50
CA ALA A 169 -13.02 -3.99 -16.93
C ALA A 169 -13.76 -3.15 -15.88
N SER A 170 -13.40 -3.30 -14.59
CA SER A 170 -13.89 -2.48 -13.48
C SER A 170 -13.48 -1.00 -13.57
N GLY A 171 -12.48 -0.68 -14.42
CA GLY A 171 -11.80 0.61 -14.48
C GLY A 171 -10.66 0.75 -13.45
N GLN A 172 -10.39 -0.29 -12.68
CA GLN A 172 -9.22 -0.34 -11.81
C GLN A 172 -7.97 -0.63 -12.65
N THR A 173 -6.84 -0.07 -12.23
CA THR A 173 -5.54 -0.37 -12.83
C THR A 173 -4.69 -1.17 -11.86
N VAL A 174 -3.90 -2.10 -12.41
CA VAL A 174 -3.00 -2.97 -11.63
C VAL A 174 -1.65 -3.04 -12.31
N HIS A 175 -0.60 -2.78 -11.55
CA HIS A 175 0.79 -3.00 -11.92
C HIS A 175 1.29 -4.26 -11.22
N PHE A 176 1.89 -5.17 -11.98
CA PHE A 176 2.46 -6.41 -11.46
C PHE A 176 3.97 -6.27 -11.39
N PHE A 177 4.53 -6.60 -10.26
CA PHE A 177 5.94 -6.38 -9.96
C PHE A 177 6.73 -7.68 -10.12
N SER A 178 7.84 -7.63 -10.86
CA SER A 178 8.88 -8.67 -10.79
C SER A 178 9.86 -8.36 -9.66
N GLU A 179 10.61 -9.37 -9.22
CA GLU A 179 11.69 -9.18 -8.25
C GLU A 179 12.75 -8.22 -8.77
N GLU A 180 13.11 -8.36 -10.05
CA GLU A 180 14.11 -7.52 -10.73
C GLU A 180 13.68 -6.04 -10.72
N TYR A 181 12.44 -5.76 -11.08
CA TYR A 181 11.88 -4.41 -11.04
C TYR A 181 11.89 -3.80 -9.63
N LEU A 182 11.53 -4.58 -8.61
CA LEU A 182 11.58 -4.12 -7.21
C LEU A 182 13.02 -3.82 -6.75
N ARG A 183 13.99 -4.65 -7.14
CA ARG A 183 15.40 -4.40 -6.84
C ARG A 183 15.94 -3.16 -7.55
N GLU A 184 15.51 -2.91 -8.78
CA GLU A 184 15.85 -1.69 -9.53
C GLU A 184 15.25 -0.45 -8.83
N LEU A 185 13.96 -0.48 -8.47
CA LEU A 185 13.29 0.62 -7.77
C LEU A 185 13.98 1.00 -6.45
N LEU A 186 14.54 0.01 -5.77
CA LEU A 186 15.15 0.15 -4.44
C LEU A 186 16.69 0.08 -4.47
N ALA A 187 17.32 0.26 -5.64
CA ALA A 187 18.76 0.12 -5.80
C ALA A 187 19.58 1.09 -4.91
N GLY A 188 19.01 2.22 -4.51
CA GLY A 188 19.65 3.18 -3.59
C GLY A 188 19.49 2.85 -2.09
N TRP A 189 18.79 1.75 -1.75
CA TRP A 189 18.59 1.33 -0.37
C TRP A 189 19.69 0.36 0.07
N GLN A 190 20.12 0.44 1.35
CA GLN A 190 21.25 -0.34 1.87
C GLN A 190 20.97 -1.86 1.90
N ARG A 191 19.73 -2.22 2.25
CA ARG A 191 19.30 -3.62 2.35
C ARG A 191 17.86 -3.74 1.84
N VAL A 192 17.62 -4.70 0.97
CA VAL A 192 16.31 -5.02 0.41
C VAL A 192 16.02 -6.50 0.56
N GLU A 193 15.02 -6.83 1.35
CA GLU A 193 14.50 -8.17 1.54
C GLU A 193 13.16 -8.27 0.81
N LEU A 194 13.02 -9.26 -0.06
CA LEU A 194 11.81 -9.53 -0.84
C LEU A 194 11.40 -10.98 -0.61
N GLU A 195 10.16 -11.17 -0.23
CA GLU A 195 9.57 -12.49 0.01
C GLU A 195 8.32 -12.66 -0.85
N PRO A 196 8.23 -13.70 -1.71
CA PRO A 196 6.98 -14.03 -2.38
C PRO A 196 6.01 -14.64 -1.37
N VAL A 197 4.80 -14.12 -1.31
CA VAL A 197 3.78 -14.54 -0.33
C VAL A 197 2.47 -14.85 -1.04
N LEU A 198 1.81 -15.91 -0.59
CA LEU A 198 0.44 -16.23 -0.99
C LEU A 198 -0.53 -15.68 0.05
N VAL A 199 -1.47 -14.88 -0.39
CA VAL A 199 -2.51 -14.32 0.48
C VAL A 199 -3.89 -14.77 0.03
N PRO A 200 -4.85 -14.96 0.95
CA PRO A 200 -6.22 -15.28 0.57
C PRO A 200 -6.79 -14.17 -0.30
N HIS A 201 -7.45 -14.54 -1.40
CA HIS A 201 -8.16 -13.57 -2.21
C HIS A 201 -9.29 -12.93 -1.41
N ARG A 202 -9.56 -11.65 -1.68
CA ARG A 202 -10.58 -10.87 -0.96
C ARG A 202 -12.02 -11.38 -1.15
N LYS A 203 -12.26 -12.18 -2.21
CA LYS A 203 -13.55 -12.82 -2.45
C LYS A 203 -13.46 -14.30 -2.07
N ALA A 204 -14.41 -14.76 -1.28
CA ALA A 204 -14.49 -16.17 -0.92
C ALA A 204 -14.63 -17.05 -2.18
N GLY A 205 -13.83 -18.12 -2.25
CA GLY A 205 -13.83 -19.05 -3.39
C GLY A 205 -12.94 -18.67 -4.56
N GLU A 206 -12.30 -17.49 -4.53
CA GLU A 206 -11.28 -17.11 -5.51
C GLU A 206 -9.92 -17.71 -5.12
N PRO A 207 -9.02 -17.91 -6.12
CA PRO A 207 -7.67 -18.39 -5.84
C PRO A 207 -6.88 -17.40 -4.99
N VAL A 208 -5.82 -17.87 -4.32
CA VAL A 208 -4.88 -17.01 -3.59
C VAL A 208 -4.24 -15.97 -4.51
N GLU A 209 -3.93 -14.80 -3.96
CA GLU A 209 -3.17 -13.75 -4.64
C GLU A 209 -1.68 -13.94 -4.37
N HIS A 210 -0.85 -13.78 -5.40
CA HIS A 210 0.60 -13.75 -5.29
C HIS A 210 1.05 -12.30 -5.07
N VAL A 211 1.67 -12.03 -3.95
CA VAL A 211 2.20 -10.70 -3.64
C VAL A 211 3.67 -10.78 -3.25
N TRP A 212 4.39 -9.68 -3.49
CA TRP A 212 5.68 -9.44 -2.87
C TRP A 212 5.48 -8.76 -1.53
N ARG A 213 6.11 -9.31 -0.49
CA ARG A 213 6.37 -8.62 0.77
C ARG A 213 7.77 -8.06 0.72
N GLY A 214 7.93 -6.77 0.93
CA GLY A 214 9.22 -6.11 0.91
C GLY A 214 9.52 -5.39 2.21
N ILE A 215 10.79 -5.48 2.63
CA ILE A 215 11.39 -4.70 3.72
C ILE A 215 12.67 -4.10 3.16
N ALA A 216 12.73 -2.77 3.08
CA ALA A 216 13.92 -2.06 2.64
C ALA A 216 14.42 -1.13 3.76
N ARG A 217 15.74 -1.10 3.98
CA ARG A 217 16.41 -0.19 4.92
C ARG A 217 17.13 0.91 4.13
N ARG A 218 16.86 2.16 4.48
CA ARG A 218 17.46 3.33 3.83
C ARG A 218 18.91 3.53 4.25
#